data_3ebe5e8b57401b26a3ca379bd7d08801
#
_entry.id   3ebe5e8b57401b26a3ca379bd7d08801
#
_cell.length_a   1.000
_cell.length_b   1.000
_cell.length_c   1.000
_cell.angle_alpha   90.00
_cell.angle_beta   90.00
_cell.angle_gamma   90.00
#
_symmetry.space_group_name_H-M   'P 1'
#
loop_
_entity.id
_entity.type
_entity.pdbx_description
1 polymer ?
#
loop_
_entity_poly.entity_id
_entity_poly.type
_entity_poly.pdbx_seq_one_letter_code
_entity_poly.pdbx_strand_id
1 'polypeptide(L)'
;LSVSERVSSIGMVISGDRRLELARRHLYRGECNCAYWHGVFGGLYLNHLRSSVYHHLIESENLIDSILHKGSWGEVKIWDMDRDGKEEIEISTDKLKLYINPHMGGSIYEMDYRPASINLVNTLTRRTEPYHKKIKSPLPPFNKGGQEANYGILSIHDIVGVKEEGLSEYIEYDTYRKVALLDHFLGEETSLRGFSKCNYRESGDFLQGGYNYSINRTSARPDEDISIELSRDGFIDVSKGHHRVKVSKTIKILPDSSSIDIIYRLVNMDVERLSLWFGVEFNLSIYDTAFATVGFKEKLNVLELNDEWHHLKIVYDFSKETDLMYFPVET
;
A
#
# COMPACT_ATOMS: atom_id res chain seq x y z
N LEU A 1 1.19 16.45 -5.74
CA LEU A 1 0.87 17.83 -5.37
C LEU A 1 1.61 18.28 -4.13
N SER A 2 1.61 17.51 -3.02
CA SER A 2 2.24 17.92 -1.75
C SER A 2 3.74 18.23 -1.91
N VAL A 3 4.49 17.38 -2.61
CA VAL A 3 5.93 17.59 -2.86
C VAL A 3 6.16 18.85 -3.70
N SER A 4 5.35 19.07 -4.74
CA SER A 4 5.41 20.26 -5.60
C SER A 4 5.12 21.55 -4.81
N GLU A 5 4.10 21.54 -3.96
CA GLU A 5 3.75 22.68 -3.10
C GLU A 5 4.87 22.99 -2.08
N ARG A 6 5.47 21.95 -1.49
CA ARG A 6 6.60 22.10 -0.56
C ARG A 6 7.83 22.69 -1.23
N VAL A 7 8.22 22.16 -2.39
CA VAL A 7 9.36 22.67 -3.19
C VAL A 7 9.14 24.13 -3.59
N SER A 8 7.91 24.47 -3.98
CA SER A 8 7.57 25.83 -4.40
C SER A 8 7.59 26.82 -3.23
N SER A 9 6.99 26.48 -2.09
CA SER A 9 6.93 27.37 -0.92
C SER A 9 8.31 27.63 -0.33
N ILE A 10 9.18 26.63 -0.24
CA ILE A 10 10.54 26.81 0.24
C ILE A 10 11.39 27.59 -0.76
N GLY A 11 11.16 27.39 -2.07
CA GLY A 11 11.83 28.16 -3.11
C GLY A 11 11.53 29.66 -3.10
N MET A 12 10.41 30.10 -2.50
CA MET A 12 10.10 31.51 -2.29
C MET A 12 10.89 32.13 -1.11
N VAL A 13 11.29 31.30 -0.16
CA VAL A 13 11.95 31.74 1.09
C VAL A 13 13.47 31.62 1.01
N ILE A 14 13.96 30.56 0.39
CA ILE A 14 15.38 30.22 0.31
C ILE A 14 15.82 30.26 -1.15
N SER A 15 16.76 31.16 -1.48
CA SER A 15 17.39 31.24 -2.80
C SER A 15 18.86 30.84 -2.71
N GLY A 16 19.33 30.11 -3.73
CA GLY A 16 20.77 29.79 -3.89
C GLY A 16 21.24 28.52 -3.18
N ASP A 17 20.38 27.77 -2.48
CA ASP A 17 20.74 26.45 -1.95
C ASP A 17 20.73 25.40 -3.06
N ARG A 18 21.88 24.74 -3.26
CA ARG A 18 22.03 23.67 -4.28
C ARG A 18 21.06 22.50 -4.06
N ARG A 19 20.70 22.21 -2.82
CA ARG A 19 19.77 21.13 -2.48
C ARG A 19 18.36 21.41 -3.03
N LEU A 20 17.93 22.67 -3.00
CA LEU A 20 16.64 23.08 -3.58
C LEU A 20 16.61 22.86 -5.09
N GLU A 21 17.70 23.16 -5.79
CA GLU A 21 17.80 22.90 -7.23
C GLU A 21 17.76 21.40 -7.54
N LEU A 22 18.44 20.58 -6.73
CA LEU A 22 18.38 19.12 -6.86
C LEU A 22 16.96 18.60 -6.54
N ALA A 23 16.30 19.10 -5.50
CA ALA A 23 14.93 18.74 -5.16
C ALA A 23 13.96 19.03 -6.33
N ARG A 24 14.09 20.17 -7.00
CA ARG A 24 13.30 20.49 -8.20
C ARG A 24 13.54 19.50 -9.34
N ARG A 25 14.79 19.11 -9.57
CA ARG A 25 15.11 18.10 -10.59
C ARG A 25 14.49 16.74 -10.28
N HIS A 26 14.54 16.32 -9.03
CA HIS A 26 13.88 15.09 -8.60
C HIS A 26 12.36 15.21 -8.73
N LEU A 27 11.76 16.32 -8.32
CA LEU A 27 10.32 16.56 -8.51
C LEU A 27 9.91 16.40 -9.99
N TYR A 28 10.59 17.07 -10.93
CA TYR A 28 10.27 16.97 -12.36
C TYR A 28 10.41 15.55 -12.92
N ARG A 29 11.34 14.75 -12.41
CA ARG A 29 11.45 13.32 -12.74
C ARG A 29 10.31 12.52 -12.16
N GLY A 30 9.89 12.82 -10.91
CA GLY A 30 8.74 12.20 -10.27
C GLY A 30 7.41 12.56 -10.93
N GLU A 31 7.32 13.68 -11.64
CA GLU A 31 6.14 14.09 -12.41
C GLU A 31 6.08 13.47 -13.82
N CYS A 32 6.96 12.51 -14.16
CA CYS A 32 6.91 11.78 -15.41
C CYS A 32 5.59 10.99 -15.53
N ASN A 33 4.80 11.31 -16.56
CA ASN A 33 3.40 10.89 -16.62
C ASN A 33 3.19 9.39 -16.89
N CYS A 34 4.17 8.67 -17.40
CA CYS A 34 4.02 7.27 -17.84
C CYS A 34 3.54 6.32 -16.71
N ALA A 35 3.91 6.60 -15.44
CA ALA A 35 3.55 5.78 -14.31
C ALA A 35 2.18 6.11 -13.69
N TYR A 36 1.50 7.20 -14.14
CA TYR A 36 0.24 7.66 -13.54
C TYR A 36 -1.01 7.19 -14.26
N TRP A 37 -0.86 6.49 -15.37
CA TRP A 37 -1.99 6.02 -16.15
C TRP A 37 -1.67 4.69 -16.85
N HIS A 38 -2.73 4.02 -17.29
CA HIS A 38 -2.61 2.83 -18.13
C HIS A 38 -2.11 3.26 -19.52
N GLY A 39 -0.92 2.83 -19.89
CA GLY A 39 -0.34 3.06 -21.22
C GLY A 39 -0.26 1.78 -22.05
N VAL A 40 -0.14 1.93 -23.38
CA VAL A 40 0.01 0.79 -24.33
C VAL A 40 1.18 -0.12 -23.97
N PHE A 41 2.21 0.43 -23.34
CA PHE A 41 3.44 -0.27 -22.95
C PHE A 41 3.45 -0.67 -21.46
N GLY A 42 2.30 -0.68 -20.78
CA GLY A 42 2.16 -1.09 -19.40
C GLY A 42 1.92 0.07 -18.42
N GLY A 43 2.58 1.21 -18.57
CA GLY A 43 2.34 2.39 -17.73
C GLY A 43 2.43 2.10 -16.23
N LEU A 44 1.35 2.39 -15.51
CA LEU A 44 1.26 2.19 -14.06
C LEU A 44 1.42 0.72 -13.60
N TYR A 45 1.19 -0.27 -14.50
CA TYR A 45 1.35 -1.68 -14.16
C TYR A 45 2.82 -2.11 -14.03
N LEU A 46 3.74 -1.34 -14.60
CA LEU A 46 5.17 -1.61 -14.52
C LEU A 46 5.74 -1.13 -13.18
N ASN A 47 6.07 -2.06 -12.29
CA ASN A 47 6.59 -1.74 -10.96
C ASN A 47 7.80 -0.81 -11.01
N HIS A 48 8.76 -1.04 -11.92
CA HIS A 48 9.96 -0.21 -12.03
C HIS A 48 9.65 1.26 -12.39
N LEU A 49 8.57 1.55 -13.14
CA LEU A 49 8.16 2.93 -13.42
C LEU A 49 7.58 3.59 -12.17
N ARG A 50 6.70 2.89 -11.43
CA ARG A 50 6.15 3.42 -10.18
C ARG A 50 7.26 3.63 -9.15
N SER A 51 8.13 2.64 -8.97
CA SER A 51 9.26 2.72 -8.04
C SER A 51 10.21 3.88 -8.38
N SER A 52 10.45 4.14 -9.66
CA SER A 52 11.25 5.30 -10.11
C SER A 52 10.57 6.63 -9.75
N VAL A 53 9.25 6.74 -9.90
CA VAL A 53 8.49 7.93 -9.50
C VAL A 53 8.57 8.13 -7.99
N TYR A 54 8.28 7.11 -7.18
CA TYR A 54 8.41 7.19 -5.73
C TYR A 54 9.82 7.56 -5.29
N HIS A 55 10.84 6.90 -5.85
CA HIS A 55 12.22 7.24 -5.58
C HIS A 55 12.50 8.73 -5.76
N HIS A 56 12.08 9.30 -6.86
CA HIS A 56 12.34 10.70 -7.13
C HIS A 56 11.51 11.66 -6.28
N LEU A 57 10.27 11.33 -5.95
CA LEU A 57 9.45 12.13 -5.04
C LEU A 57 10.03 12.13 -3.62
N ILE A 58 10.41 10.95 -3.11
CA ILE A 58 11.00 10.78 -1.78
C ILE A 58 12.37 11.50 -1.71
N GLU A 59 13.21 11.38 -2.74
CA GLU A 59 14.48 12.13 -2.83
C GLU A 59 14.26 13.64 -2.80
N SER A 60 13.26 14.12 -3.53
CA SER A 60 12.90 15.55 -3.51
C SER A 60 12.53 16.00 -2.09
N GLU A 61 11.73 15.22 -1.37
CA GLU A 61 11.35 15.50 0.02
C GLU A 61 12.55 15.42 0.97
N ASN A 62 13.39 14.40 0.84
CA ASN A 62 14.60 14.24 1.66
C ASN A 62 15.52 15.47 1.56
N LEU A 63 15.70 16.00 0.36
CA LEU A 63 16.48 17.21 0.13
C LEU A 63 15.86 18.43 0.80
N ILE A 64 14.55 18.59 0.68
CA ILE A 64 13.80 19.69 1.33
C ILE A 64 13.91 19.57 2.84
N ASP A 65 13.69 18.40 3.41
CA ASP A 65 13.73 18.17 4.84
C ASP A 65 15.15 18.37 5.40
N SER A 66 16.18 18.05 4.62
CA SER A 66 17.57 18.36 4.99
C SER A 66 17.88 19.85 5.10
N ILE A 67 17.06 20.71 4.47
CA ILE A 67 17.15 22.18 4.59
C ILE A 67 16.42 22.64 5.84
N LEU A 68 15.26 22.07 6.14
CA LEU A 68 14.36 22.48 7.19
C LEU A 68 14.75 21.97 8.57
N HIS A 69 15.23 20.74 8.64
CA HIS A 69 15.48 20.04 9.89
C HIS A 69 16.98 19.77 10.10
N LYS A 70 17.40 19.80 11.35
CA LYS A 70 18.76 19.40 11.77
C LYS A 70 18.63 18.30 12.80
N GLY A 71 19.35 17.19 12.58
CA GLY A 71 19.30 16.02 13.45
C GLY A 71 18.02 15.22 13.27
N SER A 72 17.67 14.47 14.30
CA SER A 72 16.45 13.67 14.34
C SER A 72 15.22 14.54 14.52
N TRP A 73 14.16 14.24 13.80
CA TRP A 73 12.92 15.02 13.83
C TRP A 73 11.72 14.13 13.49
N GLY A 74 10.55 14.56 13.96
CA GLY A 74 9.29 13.93 13.61
C GLY A 74 8.15 14.94 13.54
N GLU A 75 7.28 14.81 12.59
CA GLU A 75 6.09 15.64 12.36
C GLU A 75 4.85 14.76 12.12
N VAL A 76 3.71 15.29 12.52
CA VAL A 76 2.40 14.73 12.18
C VAL A 76 1.56 15.83 11.55
N LYS A 77 0.96 15.51 10.41
CA LYS A 77 0.00 16.39 9.73
C LYS A 77 -1.30 15.65 9.51
N ILE A 78 -2.40 16.38 9.60
CA ILE A 78 -3.75 15.90 9.29
C ILE A 78 -4.28 16.80 8.18
N TRP A 79 -4.60 16.21 7.04
CA TRP A 79 -5.08 16.94 5.89
C TRP A 79 -5.71 16.02 4.85
N ASP A 80 -6.61 16.55 4.04
CA ASP A 80 -7.25 15.87 2.92
C ASP A 80 -6.25 15.79 1.74
N MET A 81 -5.51 14.68 1.66
CA MET A 81 -4.41 14.54 0.71
C MET A 81 -4.87 14.21 -0.70
N ASP A 82 -5.87 13.36 -0.84
CA ASP A 82 -6.40 12.93 -2.13
C ASP A 82 -7.62 13.76 -2.60
N ARG A 83 -8.05 14.71 -1.76
CA ARG A 83 -9.16 15.65 -2.00
C ARG A 83 -10.51 14.97 -2.14
N ASP A 84 -10.72 13.91 -1.37
CA ASP A 84 -12.00 13.20 -1.29
C ASP A 84 -12.95 13.79 -0.23
N GLY A 85 -12.51 14.80 0.50
CA GLY A 85 -13.24 15.48 1.58
C GLY A 85 -13.04 14.84 2.95
N LYS A 86 -12.10 13.90 3.09
CA LYS A 86 -11.72 13.27 4.35
C LYS A 86 -10.25 13.48 4.62
N GLU A 87 -9.90 13.53 5.90
CA GLU A 87 -8.53 13.78 6.29
C GLU A 87 -7.74 12.49 6.50
N GLU A 88 -6.52 12.45 5.96
CA GLU A 88 -5.51 11.44 6.22
C GLU A 88 -4.51 11.93 7.26
N ILE A 89 -3.79 10.97 7.84
CA ILE A 89 -2.71 11.23 8.79
C ILE A 89 -1.38 10.98 8.10
N GLU A 90 -0.56 12.00 7.99
CA GLU A 90 0.83 11.94 7.55
C GLU A 90 1.75 11.96 8.76
N ILE A 91 2.59 10.95 8.91
CA ILE A 91 3.70 10.92 9.88
C ILE A 91 4.99 10.98 9.09
N SER A 92 5.84 11.94 9.41
CA SER A 92 7.15 12.08 8.78
C SER A 92 8.25 12.14 9.82
N THR A 93 9.31 11.34 9.64
CA THR A 93 10.54 11.37 10.43
C THR A 93 11.75 11.43 9.49
N ASP A 94 12.95 11.48 10.04
CA ASP A 94 14.17 11.40 9.24
C ASP A 94 14.40 10.01 8.60
N LYS A 95 13.72 8.95 9.05
CA LYS A 95 13.83 7.58 8.53
C LYS A 95 12.60 7.06 7.80
N LEU A 96 11.42 7.45 8.26
CA LEU A 96 10.17 6.89 7.78
C LEU A 96 9.16 7.99 7.44
N LYS A 97 8.33 7.73 6.44
CA LYS A 97 7.12 8.52 6.20
C LYS A 97 5.95 7.57 5.98
N LEU A 98 4.88 7.78 6.74
CA LEU A 98 3.66 6.98 6.65
C LEU A 98 2.48 7.85 6.29
N TYR A 99 1.61 7.32 5.44
CA TYR A 99 0.30 7.87 5.18
C TYR A 99 -0.77 6.88 5.61
N ILE A 100 -1.61 7.28 6.55
CA ILE A 100 -2.63 6.46 7.16
C ILE A 100 -4.00 7.01 6.78
N ASN A 101 -4.90 6.14 6.32
CA ASN A 101 -6.28 6.49 6.03
C ASN A 101 -7.20 5.95 7.15
N PRO A 102 -7.65 6.80 8.09
CA PRO A 102 -8.55 6.39 9.16
C PRO A 102 -9.92 5.98 8.63
N HIS A 103 -10.35 6.51 7.49
CA HIS A 103 -11.68 6.28 6.93
C HIS A 103 -11.80 4.97 6.14
N MET A 104 -10.66 4.32 5.85
CA MET A 104 -10.60 3.06 5.12
C MET A 104 -9.76 2.02 5.87
N GLY A 105 -10.36 1.30 6.81
CA GLY A 105 -9.72 0.25 7.59
C GLY A 105 -8.65 0.76 8.57
N GLY A 106 -8.46 2.07 8.74
CA GLY A 106 -7.32 2.62 9.48
C GLY A 106 -6.00 2.09 8.94
N SER A 107 -5.87 1.99 7.62
CA SER A 107 -4.79 1.33 6.89
C SER A 107 -3.65 2.27 6.55
N ILE A 108 -2.46 1.71 6.30
CA ILE A 108 -1.30 2.43 5.80
C ILE A 108 -1.25 2.22 4.28
N TYR A 109 -1.46 3.28 3.50
CA TYR A 109 -1.50 3.17 2.05
C TYR A 109 -0.22 3.64 1.35
N GLU A 110 0.71 4.25 2.09
CA GLU A 110 2.06 4.57 1.67
C GLU A 110 3.01 4.46 2.87
N MET A 111 4.16 3.82 2.67
CA MET A 111 5.19 3.63 3.68
C MET A 111 6.55 3.83 3.03
N ASP A 112 7.13 5.00 3.22
CA ASP A 112 8.42 5.35 2.66
C ASP A 112 9.56 5.04 3.63
N TYR A 113 10.47 4.21 3.19
CA TYR A 113 11.78 4.08 3.83
C TYR A 113 12.73 5.09 3.21
N ARG A 114 12.88 6.21 3.88
CA ARG A 114 13.57 7.41 3.38
C ARG A 114 15.05 7.21 3.09
N PRO A 115 15.83 6.44 3.89
CA PRO A 115 17.24 6.21 3.61
C PRO A 115 17.55 5.52 2.27
N ALA A 116 16.60 4.74 1.74
CA ALA A 116 16.70 4.10 0.44
C ALA A 116 15.79 4.73 -0.62
N SER A 117 14.99 5.71 -0.23
CA SER A 117 13.99 6.41 -1.11
C SER A 117 13.04 5.43 -1.79
N ILE A 118 12.43 4.54 -1.00
CA ILE A 118 11.57 3.46 -1.46
C ILE A 118 10.24 3.52 -0.73
N ASN A 119 9.12 3.44 -1.48
CA ASN A 119 7.82 3.16 -0.92
C ASN A 119 7.60 1.64 -0.83
N LEU A 120 7.57 1.11 0.39
CA LEU A 120 7.38 -0.32 0.67
C LEU A 120 5.95 -0.81 0.35
N VAL A 121 4.97 0.07 0.27
CA VAL A 121 3.55 -0.22 -0.04
C VAL A 121 3.20 0.20 -1.48
N ASN A 122 4.18 0.27 -2.37
CA ASN A 122 3.97 0.54 -3.79
C ASN A 122 3.31 -0.66 -4.51
N THR A 123 2.14 -1.05 -4.07
CA THR A 123 1.36 -2.18 -4.58
C THR A 123 0.26 -1.72 -5.53
N LEU A 124 -0.27 -2.64 -6.33
CA LEU A 124 -1.45 -2.41 -7.15
C LEU A 124 -2.62 -3.26 -6.68
N THR A 125 -3.80 -2.68 -6.74
CA THR A 125 -5.07 -3.39 -6.59
C THR A 125 -5.53 -3.85 -7.97
N ARG A 126 -5.84 -5.13 -8.13
CA ARG A 126 -6.34 -5.70 -9.39
C ARG A 126 -7.76 -5.21 -9.64
N ARG A 127 -7.93 -4.34 -10.62
CA ARG A 127 -9.20 -3.68 -10.94
C ARG A 127 -9.72 -4.14 -12.30
N THR A 128 -11.03 -3.99 -12.51
CA THR A 128 -11.62 -4.19 -13.81
C THR A 128 -11.21 -3.06 -14.76
N GLU A 129 -10.55 -3.42 -15.85
CA GLU A 129 -10.17 -2.50 -16.91
C GLU A 129 -11.09 -2.64 -18.14
N PRO A 130 -11.36 -1.56 -18.89
CA PRO A 130 -12.25 -1.61 -20.06
C PRO A 130 -11.83 -2.64 -21.12
N TYR A 131 -10.52 -2.88 -21.26
CA TYR A 131 -10.00 -3.84 -22.23
C TYR A 131 -10.17 -5.31 -21.79
N HIS A 132 -10.39 -5.60 -20.50
CA HIS A 132 -10.67 -6.95 -20.02
C HIS A 132 -11.92 -7.56 -20.69
N LYS A 133 -12.90 -6.74 -21.07
CA LYS A 133 -14.07 -7.19 -21.84
C LYS A 133 -13.70 -7.65 -23.25
N LYS A 134 -12.67 -7.07 -23.83
CA LYS A 134 -12.18 -7.40 -25.18
C LYS A 134 -11.34 -8.68 -25.19
N ILE A 135 -10.66 -9.01 -24.09
CA ILE A 135 -9.83 -10.22 -23.93
C ILE A 135 -10.66 -11.51 -24.04
N LYS A 136 -11.96 -11.45 -23.75
CA LYS A 136 -12.89 -12.59 -23.85
C LYS A 136 -13.29 -12.96 -25.29
N SER A 137 -12.93 -12.15 -26.27
CA SER A 137 -13.22 -12.43 -27.67
C SER A 137 -11.95 -12.93 -28.37
N PRO A 138 -11.92 -14.16 -28.91
CA PRO A 138 -10.81 -14.60 -29.74
C PRO A 138 -10.67 -13.64 -30.91
N LEU A 139 -9.46 -13.16 -31.18
CA LEU A 139 -9.20 -12.47 -32.44
C LEU A 139 -9.48 -13.45 -33.58
N PRO A 140 -10.13 -12.99 -34.66
CA PRO A 140 -10.18 -13.79 -35.87
C PRO A 140 -8.75 -14.13 -36.30
N PRO A 141 -8.50 -15.38 -36.74
CA PRO A 141 -7.16 -15.83 -37.08
C PRO A 141 -6.55 -14.90 -38.11
N PHE A 142 -5.32 -14.46 -37.84
CA PHE A 142 -4.54 -13.65 -38.76
C PHE A 142 -4.32 -14.50 -40.04
N ASN A 143 -5.12 -14.29 -41.06
CA ASN A 143 -4.93 -14.96 -42.36
C ASN A 143 -3.61 -14.51 -42.95
N LYS A 144 -2.61 -15.39 -42.98
CA LYS A 144 -1.33 -15.21 -43.68
C LYS A 144 -1.46 -15.17 -45.23
N GLY A 145 -2.64 -14.94 -45.76
CA GLY A 145 -2.91 -14.82 -47.19
C GLY A 145 -3.34 -13.40 -47.52
N GLY A 146 -2.49 -12.68 -48.20
CA GLY A 146 -2.59 -11.27 -48.54
C GLY A 146 -3.87 -10.90 -49.32
N GLN A 147 -4.96 -10.71 -48.62
CA GLN A 147 -6.08 -9.90 -49.06
C GLN A 147 -6.22 -8.77 -48.02
N GLU A 148 -6.03 -7.56 -48.52
CA GLU A 148 -6.29 -6.30 -47.83
C GLU A 148 -7.74 -6.28 -47.37
N ALA A 149 -7.98 -6.72 -46.14
CA ALA A 149 -9.20 -6.36 -45.46
C ALA A 149 -9.11 -4.86 -45.19
N ASN A 150 -10.08 -4.12 -45.65
CA ASN A 150 -10.24 -2.67 -45.52
C ASN A 150 -10.53 -2.34 -44.03
N TYR A 151 -9.52 -2.50 -43.16
CA TYR A 151 -9.55 -2.00 -41.80
C TYR A 151 -9.22 -0.52 -41.88
N GLY A 152 -10.22 0.32 -41.63
CA GLY A 152 -9.97 1.73 -41.34
C GLY A 152 -8.83 1.84 -40.35
N ILE A 153 -8.05 2.90 -40.39
CA ILE A 153 -6.83 3.12 -39.62
C ILE A 153 -7.13 2.79 -38.15
N LEU A 154 -6.83 1.53 -37.74
CA LEU A 154 -6.93 1.11 -36.36
C LEU A 154 -5.82 1.82 -35.59
N SER A 155 -6.21 2.57 -34.55
CA SER A 155 -5.25 3.08 -33.58
C SER A 155 -4.55 1.89 -32.91
N ILE A 156 -3.30 2.06 -32.52
CA ILE A 156 -2.58 1.09 -31.69
C ILE A 156 -3.37 0.75 -30.41
N HIS A 157 -4.29 1.60 -29.97
CA HIS A 157 -5.20 1.38 -28.87
C HIS A 157 -6.37 0.42 -29.21
N ASP A 158 -6.62 0.17 -30.47
CA ASP A 158 -7.67 -0.74 -30.94
C ASP A 158 -7.14 -2.17 -31.16
N ILE A 159 -5.80 -2.34 -31.15
CA ILE A 159 -5.14 -3.63 -31.31
C ILE A 159 -5.04 -4.32 -29.95
N VAL A 160 -6.13 -4.89 -29.48
CA VAL A 160 -6.12 -5.76 -28.29
C VAL A 160 -5.97 -7.21 -28.76
N GLY A 161 -4.73 -7.63 -28.97
CA GLY A 161 -4.40 -9.02 -29.26
C GLY A 161 -4.15 -9.78 -27.95
N VAL A 162 -4.87 -10.87 -27.74
CA VAL A 162 -4.53 -11.82 -26.69
C VAL A 162 -3.27 -12.56 -27.13
N LYS A 163 -2.17 -12.45 -26.40
CA LYS A 163 -0.90 -13.11 -26.72
C LYS A 163 -0.98 -14.63 -26.55
N GLU A 164 -1.86 -15.10 -25.66
CA GLU A 164 -2.03 -16.51 -25.30
C GLU A 164 -3.52 -16.83 -25.15
N GLU A 165 -3.94 -18.03 -25.54
CA GLU A 165 -5.28 -18.54 -25.28
C GLU A 165 -5.46 -18.78 -23.77
N GLY A 166 -6.65 -18.50 -23.22
CA GLY A 166 -6.98 -18.78 -21.81
C GLY A 166 -6.60 -17.67 -20.84
N LEU A 167 -5.99 -16.56 -21.26
CA LEU A 167 -5.64 -15.44 -20.33
C LEU A 167 -6.84 -14.91 -19.54
N SER A 168 -8.05 -15.02 -20.08
CA SER A 168 -9.27 -14.61 -19.36
C SER A 168 -9.52 -15.39 -18.07
N GLU A 169 -8.96 -16.59 -17.93
CA GLU A 169 -9.12 -17.45 -16.75
C GLU A 169 -8.18 -17.04 -15.60
N TYR A 170 -7.15 -16.27 -15.92
CA TYR A 170 -6.17 -15.75 -14.95
C TYR A 170 -6.50 -14.36 -14.44
N ILE A 171 -7.55 -13.72 -15.01
CA ILE A 171 -7.94 -12.39 -14.57
C ILE A 171 -8.66 -12.48 -13.23
N GLU A 172 -8.04 -11.96 -12.19
CA GLU A 172 -8.59 -11.88 -10.84
C GLU A 172 -8.78 -10.41 -10.45
N TYR A 173 -9.80 -10.14 -9.64
CA TYR A 173 -10.08 -8.79 -9.14
C TYR A 173 -10.08 -8.76 -7.63
N ASP A 174 -9.48 -7.71 -7.08
CA ASP A 174 -9.51 -7.47 -5.65
C ASP A 174 -10.80 -6.77 -5.26
N THR A 175 -11.37 -7.15 -4.12
CA THR A 175 -12.58 -6.56 -3.56
C THR A 175 -12.31 -5.35 -2.66
N TYR A 176 -11.03 -5.14 -2.32
CA TYR A 176 -10.54 -4.03 -1.50
C TYR A 176 -9.16 -3.58 -1.98
N ARG A 177 -8.76 -2.38 -1.56
CA ARG A 177 -7.45 -1.81 -1.90
C ARG A 177 -6.33 -2.58 -1.20
N LYS A 178 -5.36 -3.07 -1.97
CA LYS A 178 -4.18 -3.79 -1.46
C LYS A 178 -3.16 -2.80 -0.88
N VAL A 179 -3.25 -2.58 0.43
CA VAL A 179 -2.38 -1.69 1.22
C VAL A 179 -1.90 -2.42 2.47
N ALA A 180 -1.22 -1.76 3.38
CA ALA A 180 -0.75 -2.39 4.61
C ALA A 180 -1.68 -2.12 5.81
N LEU A 181 -1.59 -2.96 6.82
CA LEU A 181 -2.31 -2.87 8.08
C LEU A 181 -3.84 -3.02 7.94
N LEU A 182 -4.27 -3.96 7.10
CA LEU A 182 -5.68 -4.30 6.91
C LEU A 182 -6.12 -5.36 7.92
N ASP A 183 -7.26 -5.12 8.56
CA ASP A 183 -7.79 -5.97 9.63
C ASP A 183 -8.83 -6.93 9.07
N HIS A 184 -8.59 -8.24 9.20
CA HIS A 184 -9.46 -9.31 8.75
C HIS A 184 -10.03 -10.11 9.89
N PHE A 185 -11.31 -10.45 9.79
CA PHE A 185 -11.96 -11.49 10.60
C PHE A 185 -12.43 -12.59 9.68
N LEU A 186 -11.63 -13.64 9.59
CA LEU A 186 -11.83 -14.69 8.59
C LEU A 186 -12.83 -15.73 9.08
N GLY A 187 -13.66 -16.25 8.15
CA GLY A 187 -14.47 -17.42 8.40
C GLY A 187 -13.61 -18.67 8.54
N GLU A 188 -14.08 -19.67 9.32
CA GLU A 188 -13.35 -20.94 9.55
C GLU A 188 -13.04 -21.71 8.25
N GLU A 189 -13.85 -21.50 7.22
CA GLU A 189 -13.71 -22.11 5.90
C GLU A 189 -12.66 -21.43 5.00
N THR A 190 -12.05 -20.34 5.45
CA THR A 190 -11.12 -19.57 4.63
C THR A 190 -9.87 -20.37 4.31
N SER A 191 -9.65 -20.64 3.03
CA SER A 191 -8.43 -21.27 2.53
C SER A 191 -7.45 -20.21 2.02
N LEU A 192 -6.15 -20.54 2.04
CA LEU A 192 -5.10 -19.69 1.47
C LEU A 192 -5.39 -19.32 0.00
N ARG A 193 -5.82 -20.29 -0.81
CA ARG A 193 -6.20 -20.06 -2.21
C ARG A 193 -7.43 -19.17 -2.33
N GLY A 194 -8.43 -19.34 -1.46
CA GLY A 194 -9.61 -18.48 -1.43
C GLY A 194 -9.23 -17.04 -1.06
N PHE A 195 -8.38 -16.90 -0.04
CA PHE A 195 -7.91 -15.59 0.40
C PHE A 195 -7.10 -14.86 -0.69
N SER A 196 -6.15 -15.54 -1.35
CA SER A 196 -5.32 -14.96 -2.42
C SER A 196 -6.13 -14.46 -3.62
N LYS A 197 -7.31 -15.05 -3.86
CA LYS A 197 -8.23 -14.70 -4.94
C LYS A 197 -9.39 -13.79 -4.53
N CYS A 198 -9.36 -13.26 -3.29
CA CYS A 198 -10.47 -12.53 -2.68
C CYS A 198 -11.82 -13.29 -2.73
N ASN A 199 -11.75 -14.63 -2.73
CA ASN A 199 -12.90 -15.53 -2.70
C ASN A 199 -12.99 -16.22 -1.33
N TYR A 200 -13.28 -15.47 -0.32
CA TYR A 200 -13.44 -15.90 1.06
C TYR A 200 -14.54 -15.06 1.73
N ARG A 201 -14.98 -15.49 2.91
CA ARG A 201 -15.93 -14.73 3.71
C ARG A 201 -15.16 -13.85 4.69
N GLU A 202 -15.30 -12.52 4.53
CA GLU A 202 -14.96 -11.56 5.58
C GLU A 202 -16.12 -11.52 6.58
N SER A 203 -15.84 -11.88 7.82
CA SER A 203 -16.86 -11.96 8.88
C SER A 203 -17.01 -10.65 9.64
N GLY A 204 -16.05 -9.74 9.51
CA GLY A 204 -16.04 -8.43 10.18
C GLY A 204 -16.31 -7.26 9.25
N ASP A 205 -16.70 -6.14 9.82
CA ASP A 205 -16.88 -4.86 9.09
C ASP A 205 -15.67 -3.93 9.24
N PHE A 206 -14.50 -4.47 9.60
CA PHE A 206 -13.29 -3.72 9.94
C PHE A 206 -12.43 -3.39 8.72
N LEU A 207 -12.38 -4.27 7.73
CA LEU A 207 -11.48 -4.20 6.58
C LEU A 207 -11.54 -2.86 5.83
N GLN A 208 -12.74 -2.32 5.64
CA GLN A 208 -12.97 -1.05 4.95
C GLN A 208 -13.70 -0.03 5.85
N GLY A 209 -13.97 -0.39 7.09
CA GLY A 209 -14.67 0.46 8.04
C GLY A 209 -13.83 1.65 8.50
N GLY A 210 -14.48 2.77 8.82
CA GLY A 210 -13.79 3.93 9.39
C GLY A 210 -13.39 3.70 10.84
N TYR A 211 -12.21 4.17 11.21
CA TYR A 211 -11.66 4.19 12.56
C TYR A 211 -11.62 5.62 13.10
N ASN A 212 -11.98 5.79 14.36
CA ASN A 212 -11.67 7.00 15.10
C ASN A 212 -10.18 7.01 15.43
N TYR A 213 -9.57 8.18 15.47
CA TYR A 213 -8.16 8.27 15.81
C TYR A 213 -7.87 9.28 16.91
N SER A 214 -6.79 9.06 17.62
CA SER A 214 -6.17 10.01 18.54
C SER A 214 -4.67 10.02 18.34
N ILE A 215 -4.07 11.21 18.43
CA ILE A 215 -2.63 11.39 18.30
C ILE A 215 -2.09 11.74 19.67
N ASN A 216 -1.22 10.89 20.17
CA ASN A 216 -0.51 11.11 21.41
C ASN A 216 0.94 11.44 21.09
N ARG A 217 1.34 12.66 21.39
CA ARG A 217 2.71 13.11 21.34
C ARG A 217 3.09 13.53 22.75
N THR A 218 4.13 12.95 23.30
CA THR A 218 4.46 13.11 24.71
C THR A 218 4.91 14.54 25.03
N SER A 219 5.46 15.27 24.05
CA SER A 219 5.73 16.71 24.12
C SER A 219 5.86 17.35 22.73
N ALA A 220 6.13 18.66 22.71
CA ALA A 220 6.37 19.40 21.48
C ALA A 220 7.81 19.26 20.95
N ARG A 221 8.62 18.34 21.50
CA ARG A 221 10.01 18.17 21.07
C ARG A 221 10.07 17.33 19.78
N PRO A 222 10.94 17.72 18.82
CA PRO A 222 11.05 17.02 17.54
C PRO A 222 11.55 15.58 17.63
N ASP A 223 12.22 15.21 18.71
CA ASP A 223 12.88 13.92 18.96
C ASP A 223 12.02 12.93 19.76
N GLU A 224 10.76 13.27 20.05
CA GLU A 224 9.88 12.40 20.84
C GLU A 224 9.04 11.44 20.00
N ASP A 225 8.65 10.35 20.68
CA ASP A 225 7.81 9.31 20.13
C ASP A 225 6.50 9.86 19.59
N ILE A 226 6.15 9.43 18.39
CA ILE A 226 4.86 9.67 17.77
C ILE A 226 4.02 8.42 17.97
N SER A 227 2.86 8.53 18.62
CA SER A 227 1.93 7.45 18.82
C SER A 227 0.54 7.83 18.31
N ILE A 228 0.01 7.02 17.41
CA ILE A 228 -1.34 7.16 16.88
C ILE A 228 -2.15 5.95 17.29
N GLU A 229 -3.26 6.18 17.96
CA GLU A 229 -4.24 5.14 18.25
C GLU A 229 -5.42 5.28 17.29
N LEU A 230 -5.75 4.19 16.62
CA LEU A 230 -6.91 4.02 15.75
C LEU A 230 -7.85 3.03 16.41
N SER A 231 -9.13 3.35 16.53
CA SER A 231 -10.10 2.45 17.17
C SER A 231 -11.44 2.44 16.45
N ARG A 232 -12.05 1.26 16.40
CA ARG A 232 -13.38 1.03 15.84
C ARG A 232 -14.16 0.08 16.70
N ASP A 233 -15.39 0.47 17.00
CA ASP A 233 -16.44 -0.43 17.49
C ASP A 233 -17.18 -0.95 16.26
N GLY A 234 -17.10 -2.24 16.02
CA GLY A 234 -17.63 -2.89 14.83
C GLY A 234 -18.32 -4.20 15.14
N PHE A 235 -18.71 -4.92 14.10
CA PHE A 235 -19.45 -6.15 14.19
C PHE A 235 -18.73 -7.30 13.51
N ILE A 236 -18.95 -8.51 14.05
CA ILE A 236 -18.43 -9.75 13.49
C ILE A 236 -19.57 -10.76 13.43
N ASP A 237 -19.76 -11.35 12.25
CA ASP A 237 -20.72 -12.42 12.02
C ASP A 237 -20.03 -13.78 12.17
N VAL A 238 -20.30 -14.47 13.25
CA VAL A 238 -19.89 -15.86 13.46
C VAL A 238 -21.10 -16.77 13.49
N SER A 239 -20.88 -18.09 13.46
CA SER A 239 -21.94 -19.11 13.34
C SER A 239 -23.09 -18.97 14.34
N LYS A 240 -22.88 -18.26 15.44
CA LYS A 240 -23.85 -18.06 16.54
C LYS A 240 -24.54 -16.68 16.54
N GLY A 241 -24.23 -15.81 15.60
CA GLY A 241 -24.88 -14.50 15.53
C GLY A 241 -23.95 -13.34 15.21
N HIS A 242 -24.46 -12.16 15.40
CA HIS A 242 -23.84 -10.87 15.16
C HIS A 242 -23.32 -10.31 16.47
N HIS A 243 -22.00 -10.15 16.59
CA HIS A 243 -21.34 -9.79 17.85
C HIS A 243 -20.59 -8.47 17.72
N ARG A 244 -20.60 -7.71 18.81
CA ARG A 244 -19.85 -6.44 18.89
C ARG A 244 -18.43 -6.68 19.37
N VAL A 245 -17.48 -6.15 18.60
CA VAL A 245 -16.05 -6.19 18.94
C VAL A 245 -15.46 -4.80 18.78
N LYS A 246 -14.59 -4.41 19.72
CA LYS A 246 -13.76 -3.23 19.55
C LYS A 246 -12.37 -3.65 19.14
N VAL A 247 -11.87 -3.08 18.04
CA VAL A 247 -10.47 -3.16 17.61
C VAL A 247 -9.81 -1.82 17.89
N SER A 248 -8.68 -1.85 18.58
CA SER A 248 -7.77 -0.71 18.68
C SER A 248 -6.41 -1.13 18.16
N LYS A 249 -5.80 -0.30 17.34
CA LYS A 249 -4.42 -0.46 16.87
C LYS A 249 -3.64 0.81 17.15
N THR A 250 -2.48 0.66 17.77
CA THR A 250 -1.58 1.76 18.10
C THR A 250 -0.32 1.62 17.26
N ILE A 251 0.00 2.66 16.52
CA ILE A 251 1.21 2.76 15.70
C ILE A 251 2.16 3.71 16.42
N LYS A 252 3.35 3.23 16.78
CA LYS A 252 4.38 4.03 17.43
C LYS A 252 5.63 4.10 16.58
N ILE A 253 6.18 5.30 16.43
CA ILE A 253 7.39 5.57 15.66
C ILE A 253 8.28 6.48 16.48
N LEU A 254 9.56 6.11 16.58
CA LEU A 254 10.59 6.98 17.10
C LEU A 254 11.27 7.71 15.94
N PRO A 255 11.47 9.02 16.02
CA PRO A 255 12.42 9.71 15.15
C PRO A 255 13.80 9.01 15.24
N ASP A 256 14.61 9.05 14.20
CA ASP A 256 15.89 8.35 14.03
C ASP A 256 15.82 6.81 13.96
N SER A 257 14.65 6.21 14.13
CA SER A 257 14.43 4.76 14.03
C SER A 257 13.77 4.35 12.72
N SER A 258 14.19 3.20 12.20
CA SER A 258 13.53 2.52 11.08
C SER A 258 12.51 1.48 11.56
N SER A 259 12.17 1.48 12.84
CA SER A 259 11.22 0.53 13.44
C SER A 259 9.85 1.18 13.66
N ILE A 260 8.81 0.38 13.50
CA ILE A 260 7.43 0.73 13.77
C ILE A 260 6.88 -0.30 14.75
N ASP A 261 6.43 0.14 15.93
CA ASP A 261 5.70 -0.74 16.84
C ASP A 261 4.21 -0.66 16.54
N ILE A 262 3.60 -1.82 16.30
CA ILE A 262 2.16 -1.95 16.04
C ILE A 262 1.54 -2.82 17.11
N ILE A 263 0.63 -2.24 17.91
CA ILE A 263 0.01 -2.90 19.03
C ILE A 263 -1.49 -3.03 18.78
N TYR A 264 -1.99 -4.27 18.71
CA TYR A 264 -3.41 -4.56 18.59
C TYR A 264 -4.04 -4.89 19.92
N ARG A 265 -5.23 -4.38 20.14
CA ARG A 265 -6.11 -4.75 21.25
C ARG A 265 -7.51 -5.06 20.72
N LEU A 266 -7.94 -6.30 20.90
CA LEU A 266 -9.29 -6.75 20.57
C LEU A 266 -10.08 -6.92 21.86
N VAL A 267 -11.28 -6.35 21.91
CA VAL A 267 -12.17 -6.44 23.07
C VAL A 267 -13.52 -6.96 22.61
N ASN A 268 -13.91 -8.11 23.15
CA ASN A 268 -15.27 -8.60 23.02
C ASN A 268 -16.21 -7.71 23.85
N MET A 269 -17.17 -7.07 23.20
CA MET A 269 -18.12 -6.16 23.83
C MET A 269 -19.39 -6.88 24.31
N ASP A 270 -19.55 -8.16 23.96
CA ASP A 270 -20.67 -8.98 24.35
C ASP A 270 -20.31 -9.88 25.55
N VAL A 271 -21.33 -10.46 26.19
CA VAL A 271 -21.15 -11.36 27.34
C VAL A 271 -20.69 -12.75 26.90
N GLU A 272 -21.05 -13.17 25.70
CA GLU A 272 -20.73 -14.49 25.18
C GLU A 272 -19.26 -14.61 24.78
N ARG A 273 -18.67 -15.78 25.03
CA ARG A 273 -17.30 -16.06 24.61
C ARG A 273 -17.26 -16.25 23.09
N LEU A 274 -16.36 -15.49 22.43
CA LEU A 274 -16.13 -15.56 20.99
C LEU A 274 -14.84 -16.31 20.69
N SER A 275 -14.88 -17.13 19.65
CA SER A 275 -13.70 -17.68 19.00
C SER A 275 -13.58 -16.99 17.64
N LEU A 276 -12.45 -16.34 17.40
CA LEU A 276 -12.25 -15.49 16.21
C LEU A 276 -10.95 -15.87 15.53
N TRP A 277 -10.96 -15.83 14.22
CA TRP A 277 -9.74 -15.87 13.40
C TRP A 277 -9.44 -14.45 12.93
N PHE A 278 -8.53 -13.80 13.62
CA PHE A 278 -8.10 -12.43 13.31
C PHE A 278 -6.77 -12.47 12.56
N GLY A 279 -6.67 -11.70 11.47
CA GLY A 279 -5.46 -11.54 10.69
C GLY A 279 -5.19 -10.07 10.35
N VAL A 280 -3.92 -9.74 10.16
CA VAL A 280 -3.48 -8.42 9.69
C VAL A 280 -2.75 -8.61 8.38
N GLU A 281 -3.26 -7.98 7.31
CA GLU A 281 -2.67 -8.08 5.97
C GLU A 281 -1.70 -6.92 5.73
N PHE A 282 -0.51 -7.27 5.22
CA PHE A 282 0.48 -6.33 4.72
C PHE A 282 0.75 -6.63 3.25
N ASN A 283 0.48 -5.69 2.36
CA ASN A 283 0.87 -5.77 0.97
C ASN A 283 2.13 -4.95 0.77
N LEU A 284 3.23 -5.63 0.44
CA LEU A 284 4.54 -5.03 0.28
C LEU A 284 5.02 -5.16 -1.16
N SER A 285 5.65 -4.11 -1.66
CA SER A 285 6.33 -4.10 -2.95
C SER A 285 7.81 -4.39 -2.75
N ILE A 286 8.14 -5.66 -2.57
CA ILE A 286 9.50 -6.17 -2.35
C ILE A 286 9.82 -7.28 -3.34
N TYR A 287 11.09 -7.49 -3.60
CA TYR A 287 11.58 -8.60 -4.42
C TYR A 287 12.31 -9.60 -3.53
N ASP A 288 11.56 -10.59 -3.04
CA ASP A 288 12.07 -11.70 -2.22
C ASP A 288 11.68 -13.03 -2.86
N THR A 289 12.67 -13.76 -3.38
CA THR A 289 12.44 -15.03 -4.08
C THR A 289 11.85 -16.11 -3.17
N ALA A 290 12.05 -16.05 -1.86
CA ALA A 290 11.48 -16.99 -0.90
C ALA A 290 9.95 -16.86 -0.76
N PHE A 291 9.37 -15.73 -1.19
CA PHE A 291 7.94 -15.44 -1.13
C PHE A 291 7.29 -15.29 -2.51
N ALA A 292 7.99 -15.70 -3.57
CA ALA A 292 7.50 -15.63 -4.95
C ALA A 292 6.37 -16.64 -5.27
N THR A 293 6.04 -17.54 -4.35
CA THR A 293 4.95 -18.53 -4.50
C THR A 293 3.99 -18.44 -3.34
N VAL A 294 2.80 -18.99 -3.53
CA VAL A 294 1.79 -19.12 -2.47
C VAL A 294 2.27 -20.09 -1.40
N GLY A 295 2.21 -19.70 -0.13
CA GLY A 295 2.65 -20.56 0.96
C GLY A 295 2.08 -20.19 2.32
N PHE A 296 2.37 -21.07 3.28
CA PHE A 296 1.97 -20.97 4.66
C PHE A 296 3.14 -21.34 5.59
N LYS A 297 3.28 -20.60 6.68
CA LYS A 297 4.26 -20.90 7.75
C LYS A 297 3.55 -20.79 9.09
N GLU A 298 3.83 -21.72 9.97
CA GLU A 298 3.21 -21.80 11.30
C GLU A 298 4.17 -21.34 12.40
N LYS A 299 3.60 -20.81 13.46
CA LYS A 299 4.27 -20.55 14.75
C LYS A 299 5.54 -19.72 14.63
N LEU A 300 5.46 -18.65 13.86
CA LEU A 300 6.55 -17.70 13.71
C LEU A 300 6.59 -16.74 14.91
N ASN A 301 7.77 -16.53 15.46
CA ASN A 301 8.06 -15.40 16.35
C ASN A 301 8.75 -14.27 15.57
N VAL A 302 9.47 -14.62 14.50
CA VAL A 302 10.17 -13.66 13.66
C VAL A 302 9.96 -14.05 12.19
N LEU A 303 9.69 -13.05 11.36
CA LEU A 303 9.67 -13.15 9.90
C LEU A 303 10.70 -12.19 9.34
N GLU A 304 11.59 -12.71 8.51
CA GLU A 304 12.57 -11.92 7.76
C GLU A 304 12.22 -11.95 6.27
N LEU A 305 12.12 -10.77 5.69
CA LEU A 305 11.96 -10.55 4.25
C LEU A 305 13.21 -9.86 3.72
N ASN A 306 13.77 -10.38 2.64
CA ASN A 306 14.98 -9.84 2.04
C ASN A 306 14.68 -9.32 0.64
N ASP A 307 14.66 -8.01 0.48
CA ASP A 307 14.55 -7.40 -0.84
C ASP A 307 15.92 -7.41 -1.51
N GLU A 308 16.12 -8.36 -2.42
CA GLU A 308 17.39 -8.56 -3.12
C GLU A 308 17.70 -7.41 -4.09
N TRP A 309 16.67 -6.74 -4.60
CA TRP A 309 16.83 -5.65 -5.55
C TRP A 309 17.28 -4.35 -4.88
N HIS A 310 16.67 -4.03 -3.73
CA HIS A 310 16.97 -2.80 -3.01
C HIS A 310 17.99 -3.00 -1.88
N HIS A 311 18.46 -4.24 -1.67
CA HIS A 311 19.36 -4.60 -0.57
C HIS A 311 18.82 -4.24 0.80
N LEU A 312 17.51 -4.48 1.00
CA LEU A 312 16.81 -4.22 2.25
C LEU A 312 16.45 -5.52 2.96
N LYS A 313 16.43 -5.45 4.27
CA LYS A 313 15.89 -6.48 5.13
C LYS A 313 14.76 -5.88 5.97
N ILE A 314 13.57 -6.48 5.90
CA ILE A 314 12.42 -6.14 6.72
C ILE A 314 12.25 -7.28 7.72
N VAL A 315 12.13 -6.93 9.00
CA VAL A 315 11.96 -7.92 10.06
C VAL A 315 10.65 -7.61 10.79
N TYR A 316 9.79 -8.62 10.87
CA TYR A 316 8.64 -8.63 11.76
C TYR A 316 8.98 -9.45 12.99
N ASP A 317 8.91 -8.82 14.16
CA ASP A 317 9.06 -9.46 15.45
C ASP A 317 7.70 -9.57 16.12
N PHE A 318 7.22 -10.77 16.35
CA PHE A 318 5.88 -11.03 16.87
C PHE A 318 5.95 -11.28 18.37
N SER A 319 5.13 -10.56 19.14
CA SER A 319 5.02 -10.77 20.59
C SER A 319 4.39 -12.11 20.98
N LYS A 320 3.81 -12.83 20.01
CA LYS A 320 3.22 -14.17 20.15
C LYS A 320 3.48 -14.97 18.89
N GLU A 321 3.52 -16.29 19.03
CA GLU A 321 3.53 -17.18 17.88
C GLU A 321 2.37 -16.84 16.93
N THR A 322 2.69 -16.64 15.66
CA THR A 322 1.77 -16.19 14.62
C THR A 322 1.91 -17.09 13.39
N ASP A 323 0.79 -17.42 12.78
CA ASP A 323 0.76 -18.11 11.51
C ASP A 323 0.77 -17.10 10.36
N LEU A 324 1.47 -17.43 9.28
CA LEU A 324 1.63 -16.58 8.12
C LEU A 324 1.08 -17.24 6.86
N MET A 325 0.11 -16.59 6.22
CA MET A 325 -0.28 -16.84 4.84
C MET A 325 0.42 -15.82 3.93
N TYR A 326 1.02 -16.27 2.84
CA TYR A 326 1.67 -15.38 1.89
C TYR A 326 1.45 -15.83 0.45
N PHE A 327 1.36 -14.85 -0.45
CA PHE A 327 1.17 -15.07 -1.87
C PHE A 327 1.60 -13.84 -2.67
N PRO A 328 2.11 -14.01 -3.89
CA PRO A 328 2.37 -12.90 -4.79
C PRO A 328 1.06 -12.32 -5.32
N VAL A 329 1.00 -11.01 -5.47
CA VAL A 329 -0.08 -10.30 -6.18
C VAL A 329 0.44 -9.94 -7.55
N GLU A 330 0.03 -10.71 -8.54
CA GLU A 330 0.36 -10.49 -9.95
C GLU A 330 -0.71 -9.59 -10.60
N THR A 331 -0.26 -8.58 -11.37
CA THR A 331 -1.12 -7.59 -12.02
C THR A 331 -0.88 -7.55 -13.52
#